data_ba40dad2f14ba3a8b433f6be5ecfbe38
#
_entry.id   ba40dad2f14ba3a8b433f6be5ecfbe38
#
_cell.length_a   1.000
_cell.length_b   1.000
_cell.length_c   1.000
_cell.angle_alpha   90.00
_cell.angle_beta   90.00
_cell.angle_gamma   90.00
#
_symmetry.space_group_name_H-M   'P 1'
#
loop_
_entity.id
_entity.type
_entity.pdbx_description
1 polymer ?
#
loop_
_entity_poly.entity_id
_entity_poly.type
_entity_poly.pdbx_seq_one_letter_code
_entity_poly.pdbx_strand_id
1 'polypeptide(L)'
;MSWSSRPCPRGARLRPPTALAAPVALLFLGPPPAPVGAQLPRVEEPAPANRILSHREQDALVRSRIQERFETVLPDLMRETGIDMWIVVSREYNDDPVFRSMAPLTTYSSRRRTILVFHDRGEGAGVDRISVGRFDYDGLFEVYRTHNDSQYVGLRRLVEERAPRRIGIDVSDAWNHADGLTHSEYLRLTEALGPMAERVTSAEELAVAWLERKLPSETKLYRYVMRVAHQVIAEAFSNAVIVPGTTTDVDVEWWMRQRVAEMGLGQWFHPSINIQRRGGLPDPAPPHGTVIERGDMLHTDFGIVMLGYATDTQHNAYVLRPGETGAPEGLEAGLRAANRLQDLTMEHARIGATGNEALAAALRQARAEGMNPSIYCHAIGYHGHAAGPPIGMTDYQNGVPVRGDRAFANDTWHSIELNVRQAVPEWGGQEVRFALEEDAALLAGRWDWIDGRQTGFYLIR
;
A
#
# COMPACT_ATOMS: atom_id res chain seq x y z
N MET A 1 23.18 47.42 -12.17
CA MET A 1 24.08 46.80 -13.15
C MET A 1 23.26 46.46 -14.39
N SER A 2 23.51 47.20 -15.46
CA SER A 2 22.74 47.19 -16.72
C SER A 2 23.21 46.06 -17.63
N TRP A 3 22.31 45.25 -18.14
CA TRP A 3 22.61 44.30 -19.19
C TRP A 3 22.18 44.90 -20.54
N SER A 4 23.19 45.12 -21.38
CA SER A 4 23.07 45.67 -22.73
C SER A 4 22.69 44.58 -23.74
N SER A 5 21.67 44.85 -24.53
CA SER A 5 21.24 44.13 -25.73
C SER A 5 22.28 44.18 -26.86
N ARG A 6 22.57 43.02 -27.48
CA ARG A 6 23.24 42.97 -28.80
C ARG A 6 22.30 42.36 -29.85
N PRO A 7 22.26 42.88 -31.08
CA PRO A 7 21.36 42.41 -32.11
C PRO A 7 21.92 41.21 -32.89
N CYS A 8 21.00 40.39 -33.39
CA CYS A 8 21.25 39.24 -34.23
C CYS A 8 21.40 39.68 -35.71
N PRO A 9 22.32 39.13 -36.51
CA PRO A 9 22.47 39.48 -37.94
C PRO A 9 21.45 38.75 -38.82
N ARG A 10 20.93 39.48 -39.80
CA ARG A 10 20.03 39.02 -40.87
C ARG A 10 20.79 38.29 -41.97
N GLY A 11 20.21 37.19 -42.46
CA GLY A 11 20.04 36.98 -43.90
C GLY A 11 20.97 36.00 -44.59
N ALA A 12 20.47 34.78 -44.86
CA ALA A 12 20.83 34.05 -46.08
C ALA A 12 19.57 33.39 -46.64
N ARG A 13 19.14 33.84 -47.82
CA ARG A 13 18.06 33.23 -48.61
C ARG A 13 18.61 32.01 -49.34
N LEU A 14 18.05 30.83 -49.07
CA LEU A 14 18.28 29.64 -49.89
C LEU A 14 17.12 29.48 -50.87
N ARG A 15 17.46 29.21 -52.13
CA ARG A 15 16.55 28.94 -53.25
C ARG A 15 15.97 27.53 -53.12
N PRO A 16 14.73 27.28 -53.59
CA PRO A 16 14.11 25.95 -53.53
C PRO A 16 14.66 25.05 -54.68
N PRO A 17 14.80 23.73 -54.41
CA PRO A 17 15.06 22.76 -55.46
C PRO A 17 13.76 22.37 -56.18
N THR A 18 13.89 22.14 -57.47
CA THR A 18 12.89 21.72 -58.44
C THR A 18 12.25 20.36 -58.05
N ALA A 19 10.92 20.31 -58.10
CA ALA A 19 10.12 19.15 -57.89
C ALA A 19 10.21 18.16 -59.07
N LEU A 20 10.58 16.93 -58.78
CA LEU A 20 10.33 15.75 -59.61
C LEU A 20 9.01 15.10 -59.17
N ALA A 21 8.04 15.02 -60.07
CA ALA A 21 6.77 14.37 -59.85
C ALA A 21 6.95 12.83 -59.90
N ALA A 22 6.61 12.17 -58.82
CA ALA A 22 6.41 10.71 -58.77
C ALA A 22 4.91 10.39 -58.77
N PRO A 23 4.47 9.25 -59.35
CA PRO A 23 3.06 8.96 -59.49
C PRO A 23 2.41 8.59 -58.15
N VAL A 24 1.25 9.20 -57.88
CA VAL A 24 0.42 8.92 -56.71
C VAL A 24 -0.29 7.57 -56.95
N ALA A 25 0.10 6.53 -56.20
CA ALA A 25 -0.68 5.32 -56.06
C ALA A 25 -1.86 5.58 -55.12
N LEU A 26 -3.07 5.48 -55.62
CA LEU A 26 -4.30 5.49 -54.81
C LEU A 26 -4.32 4.25 -53.92
N LEU A 27 -3.96 4.42 -52.66
CA LEU A 27 -4.28 3.45 -51.61
C LEU A 27 -5.76 3.58 -51.27
N PHE A 28 -6.55 2.52 -51.55
CA PHE A 28 -7.88 2.39 -51.02
C PHE A 28 -7.81 2.29 -49.48
N LEU A 29 -8.13 3.37 -48.81
CA LEU A 29 -8.39 3.37 -47.37
C LEU A 29 -9.75 2.69 -47.15
N GLY A 30 -9.73 1.46 -46.65
CA GLY A 30 -10.91 0.85 -46.10
C GLY A 30 -11.47 1.68 -44.92
N PRO A 31 -12.76 1.49 -44.57
CA PRO A 31 -13.37 2.24 -43.49
C PRO A 31 -12.54 2.05 -42.20
N PRO A 32 -12.42 3.12 -41.35
CA PRO A 32 -11.70 2.99 -40.10
C PRO A 32 -12.34 1.88 -39.26
N PRO A 33 -11.54 1.07 -38.55
CA PRO A 33 -12.09 0.07 -37.65
C PRO A 33 -12.98 0.77 -36.62
N ALA A 34 -14.17 0.22 -36.39
CA ALA A 34 -15.06 0.70 -35.33
C ALA A 34 -14.30 0.80 -34.01
N PRO A 35 -14.57 1.80 -33.14
CA PRO A 35 -13.94 1.87 -31.85
C PRO A 35 -14.26 0.58 -31.11
N VAL A 36 -13.24 -0.23 -30.84
CA VAL A 36 -13.34 -1.36 -29.95
C VAL A 36 -13.66 -0.75 -28.57
N GLY A 37 -14.94 -0.78 -28.21
CA GLY A 37 -15.35 -0.48 -26.85
C GLY A 37 -14.52 -1.37 -25.94
N ALA A 38 -13.61 -0.76 -25.17
CA ALA A 38 -12.79 -1.47 -24.23
C ALA A 38 -13.73 -2.11 -23.20
N GLN A 39 -14.12 -3.37 -23.43
CA GLN A 39 -14.71 -4.17 -22.35
C GLN A 39 -13.65 -4.24 -21.27
N LEU A 40 -13.97 -3.69 -20.09
CA LEU A 40 -13.16 -3.86 -18.89
C LEU A 40 -12.89 -5.36 -18.73
N PRO A 41 -11.63 -5.78 -18.54
CA PRO A 41 -11.34 -7.18 -18.35
C PRO A 41 -12.16 -7.69 -17.17
N ARG A 42 -12.96 -8.75 -17.41
CA ARG A 42 -13.62 -9.47 -16.31
C ARG A 42 -12.52 -9.94 -15.37
N VAL A 43 -12.70 -9.71 -14.08
CA VAL A 43 -11.81 -10.21 -13.02
C VAL A 43 -12.06 -11.72 -12.89
N GLU A 44 -11.61 -12.46 -13.90
CA GLU A 44 -11.52 -13.91 -13.85
C GLU A 44 -10.09 -14.22 -13.41
N GLU A 45 -9.95 -14.92 -12.33
CA GLU A 45 -8.74 -15.40 -11.66
C GLU A 45 -7.43 -14.59 -11.83
N PRO A 46 -6.69 -14.30 -10.76
CA PRO A 46 -5.44 -13.55 -10.86
C PRO A 46 -4.45 -14.27 -11.77
N ALA A 47 -3.73 -13.48 -12.59
CA ALA A 47 -2.69 -14.00 -13.47
C ALA A 47 -1.67 -14.82 -12.65
N PRO A 48 -1.02 -15.84 -13.23
CA PRO A 48 0.10 -16.51 -12.58
C PRO A 48 1.17 -15.48 -12.16
N ALA A 49 1.82 -15.63 -11.01
CA ALA A 49 2.83 -14.70 -10.49
C ALA A 49 4.02 -14.47 -11.44
N ASN A 50 4.31 -15.43 -12.33
CA ASN A 50 5.33 -15.31 -13.37
C ASN A 50 4.93 -14.36 -14.52
N ARG A 51 3.70 -13.85 -14.56
CA ARG A 51 3.23 -12.86 -15.53
C ARG A 51 2.85 -11.57 -14.79
N ILE A 52 3.70 -10.57 -14.87
CA ILE A 52 3.35 -9.23 -14.41
C ILE A 52 2.40 -8.59 -15.41
N LEU A 53 1.27 -8.07 -14.91
CA LEU A 53 0.31 -7.33 -15.72
C LEU A 53 0.94 -6.05 -16.27
N SER A 54 0.66 -5.72 -17.53
CA SER A 54 1.06 -4.42 -18.09
C SER A 54 0.41 -3.26 -17.32
N HIS A 55 1.01 -2.07 -17.33
CA HIS A 55 0.47 -0.90 -16.66
C HIS A 55 -0.97 -0.57 -17.11
N ARG A 56 -1.31 -0.82 -18.38
CA ARG A 56 -2.67 -0.64 -18.89
C ARG A 56 -3.67 -1.63 -18.27
N GLU A 57 -3.27 -2.90 -18.13
CA GLU A 57 -4.10 -3.92 -17.47
C GLU A 57 -4.27 -3.60 -15.99
N GLN A 58 -3.19 -3.17 -15.32
CA GLN A 58 -3.24 -2.73 -13.92
C GLN A 58 -4.18 -1.54 -13.74
N ASP A 59 -4.09 -0.51 -14.58
CA ASP A 59 -4.96 0.67 -14.51
C ASP A 59 -6.43 0.31 -14.72
N ALA A 60 -6.74 -0.56 -15.68
CA ALA A 60 -8.11 -1.01 -15.91
C ALA A 60 -8.71 -1.72 -14.69
N LEU A 61 -7.93 -2.57 -14.01
CA LEU A 61 -8.35 -3.25 -12.78
C LEU A 61 -8.53 -2.27 -11.63
N VAL A 62 -7.61 -1.32 -11.47
CA VAL A 62 -7.70 -0.29 -10.43
C VAL A 62 -8.93 0.58 -10.60
N ARG A 63 -9.23 1.04 -11.83
CA ARG A 63 -10.44 1.83 -12.11
C ARG A 63 -11.72 1.03 -11.85
N SER A 64 -11.79 -0.22 -12.28
CA SER A 64 -12.95 -1.08 -12.00
C SER A 64 -13.19 -1.26 -10.51
N ARG A 65 -12.12 -1.49 -9.73
CA ARG A 65 -12.19 -1.59 -8.27
C ARG A 65 -12.67 -0.28 -7.63
N ILE A 66 -12.12 0.88 -8.04
CA ILE A 66 -12.53 2.18 -7.49
C ILE A 66 -14.02 2.40 -7.77
N GLN A 67 -14.47 2.09 -8.99
CA GLN A 67 -15.87 2.19 -9.37
C GLN A 67 -16.77 1.30 -8.46
N GLU A 68 -16.39 0.03 -8.28
CA GLU A 68 -17.11 -0.90 -7.41
C GLU A 68 -17.18 -0.38 -5.96
N ARG A 69 -16.09 0.14 -5.43
CA ARG A 69 -16.05 0.73 -4.07
C ARG A 69 -16.95 1.96 -3.94
N PHE A 70 -16.96 2.83 -4.95
CA PHE A 70 -17.85 4.01 -4.95
C PHE A 70 -19.33 3.64 -5.00
N GLU A 71 -19.66 2.51 -5.59
CA GLU A 71 -21.04 2.04 -5.73
C GLU A 71 -21.52 1.23 -4.53
N THR A 72 -20.61 0.57 -3.81
CA THR A 72 -20.97 -0.37 -2.74
C THR A 72 -20.47 0.07 -1.36
N VAL A 73 -19.20 0.39 -1.20
CA VAL A 73 -18.59 0.68 0.11
C VAL A 73 -18.90 2.11 0.57
N LEU A 74 -18.71 3.08 -0.33
CA LEU A 74 -18.82 4.50 0.03
C LEU A 74 -20.21 4.90 0.57
N PRO A 75 -21.33 4.51 -0.06
CA PRO A 75 -22.66 4.87 0.45
C PRO A 75 -22.91 4.36 1.86
N ASP A 76 -22.49 3.13 2.14
CA ASP A 76 -22.68 2.52 3.46
C ASP A 76 -21.86 3.25 4.51
N LEU A 77 -20.57 3.53 4.23
CA LEU A 77 -19.70 4.25 5.15
C LEU A 77 -20.15 5.68 5.43
N MET A 78 -20.62 6.42 4.42
CA MET A 78 -21.17 7.77 4.63
C MET A 78 -22.38 7.74 5.56
N ARG A 79 -23.26 6.74 5.43
CA ARG A 79 -24.44 6.57 6.30
C ARG A 79 -24.07 6.09 7.70
N GLU A 80 -23.16 5.12 7.81
CA GLU A 80 -22.66 4.62 9.10
C GLU A 80 -22.04 5.75 9.94
N THR A 81 -21.33 6.69 9.29
CA THR A 81 -20.69 7.84 9.96
C THR A 81 -21.59 9.08 10.05
N GLY A 82 -22.73 9.07 9.36
CA GLY A 82 -23.67 10.19 9.31
C GLY A 82 -23.12 11.43 8.60
N ILE A 83 -22.19 11.28 7.67
CA ILE A 83 -21.62 12.36 6.85
C ILE A 83 -22.40 12.44 5.54
N ASP A 84 -23.14 13.53 5.34
CA ASP A 84 -23.92 13.72 4.11
C ASP A 84 -23.04 14.16 2.93
N MET A 85 -21.95 14.89 3.20
CA MET A 85 -20.99 15.33 2.20
C MET A 85 -19.57 15.15 2.71
N TRP A 86 -18.71 14.50 1.93
CA TRP A 86 -17.30 14.37 2.21
C TRP A 86 -16.50 15.18 1.20
N ILE A 87 -15.64 16.07 1.67
CA ILE A 87 -14.79 16.95 0.84
C ILE A 87 -13.35 16.57 1.07
N VAL A 88 -12.72 15.99 0.05
CA VAL A 88 -11.29 15.65 0.02
C VAL A 88 -10.55 16.71 -0.78
N VAL A 89 -9.60 17.40 -0.15
CA VAL A 89 -8.78 18.45 -0.78
C VAL A 89 -7.33 18.03 -0.81
N SER A 90 -6.84 17.71 -1.98
CA SER A 90 -5.46 17.23 -2.19
C SER A 90 -4.63 18.26 -2.95
N ARG A 91 -3.35 18.39 -2.61
CA ARG A 91 -2.37 19.31 -3.22
C ARG A 91 -1.30 18.57 -3.99
N GLU A 92 -0.90 19.10 -5.13
CA GLU A 92 0.25 18.61 -5.91
C GLU A 92 1.51 18.54 -5.02
N TYR A 93 2.16 17.38 -4.97
CA TYR A 93 3.30 17.02 -4.11
C TYR A 93 3.01 16.94 -2.59
N ASN A 94 1.78 17.12 -2.19
CA ASN A 94 1.31 16.92 -0.83
C ASN A 94 -0.10 16.34 -0.88
N ASP A 95 -0.19 15.14 -1.45
CA ASP A 95 -1.44 14.45 -1.66
C ASP A 95 -2.07 14.05 -0.34
N ASP A 96 -3.37 14.21 -0.26
CA ASP A 96 -4.17 13.60 0.79
C ASP A 96 -4.03 12.08 0.72
N PRO A 97 -3.78 11.36 1.84
CA PRO A 97 -3.60 9.92 1.84
C PRO A 97 -4.77 9.13 1.24
N VAL A 98 -6.01 9.63 1.42
CA VAL A 98 -7.22 9.00 0.87
C VAL A 98 -7.29 9.15 -0.66
N PHE A 99 -6.81 10.27 -1.20
CA PHE A 99 -6.92 10.61 -2.62
C PHE A 99 -6.38 9.50 -3.54
N ARG A 100 -5.24 8.88 -3.19
CA ARG A 100 -4.64 7.83 -4.02
C ARG A 100 -5.50 6.58 -4.15
N SER A 101 -6.31 6.28 -3.15
CA SER A 101 -7.25 5.16 -3.20
C SER A 101 -8.47 5.42 -4.08
N MET A 102 -8.67 6.68 -4.51
CA MET A 102 -9.80 7.19 -5.28
C MET A 102 -9.44 7.62 -6.71
N ALA A 103 -8.17 7.57 -7.08
CA ALA A 103 -7.66 8.03 -8.36
C ALA A 103 -7.08 6.87 -9.20
N PRO A 104 -7.22 6.90 -10.56
CA PRO A 104 -6.65 5.88 -11.44
C PRO A 104 -5.12 5.94 -11.44
N LEU A 105 -4.45 4.87 -11.89
CA LEU A 105 -2.97 4.81 -11.96
C LEU A 105 -2.36 5.82 -12.95
N THR A 106 -3.16 6.37 -13.86
CA THR A 106 -2.76 7.50 -14.73
C THR A 106 -2.52 8.79 -13.95
N THR A 107 -2.96 8.85 -12.68
CA THR A 107 -2.82 10.00 -11.78
C THR A 107 -1.65 9.78 -10.82
N TYR A 108 -0.49 10.36 -11.10
CA TYR A 108 0.71 10.25 -10.26
C TYR A 108 0.64 11.11 -8.99
N SER A 109 -0.06 12.24 -9.05
CA SER A 109 -0.30 13.18 -7.96
C SER A 109 -1.49 14.04 -8.32
N SER A 110 -2.11 14.66 -7.33
CA SER A 110 -3.12 15.70 -7.58
C SER A 110 -2.53 16.85 -8.41
N ARG A 111 -3.34 17.47 -9.23
CA ARG A 111 -2.90 18.55 -10.13
C ARG A 111 -3.14 19.93 -9.49
N ARG A 112 -2.07 20.60 -9.02
CA ARG A 112 -2.10 21.87 -8.27
C ARG A 112 -2.95 21.76 -7.00
N ARG A 113 -4.26 21.74 -7.17
CA ARG A 113 -5.28 21.45 -6.16
C ARG A 113 -6.36 20.59 -6.81
N THR A 114 -6.68 19.48 -6.18
CA THR A 114 -7.81 18.63 -6.49
C THR A 114 -8.82 18.75 -5.35
N ILE A 115 -10.08 18.99 -5.68
CA ILE A 115 -11.19 18.97 -4.72
C ILE A 115 -12.19 17.93 -5.21
N LEU A 116 -12.30 16.83 -4.47
CA LEU A 116 -13.31 15.80 -4.68
C LEU A 116 -14.42 15.97 -3.66
N VAL A 117 -15.65 15.86 -4.12
CA VAL A 117 -16.84 15.98 -3.28
C VAL A 117 -17.71 14.76 -3.50
N PHE A 118 -18.01 14.08 -2.42
CA PHE A 118 -18.97 12.99 -2.36
C PHE A 118 -20.21 13.49 -1.62
N HIS A 119 -21.39 13.29 -2.20
CA HIS A 119 -22.65 13.73 -1.60
C HIS A 119 -23.65 12.58 -1.62
N ASP A 120 -24.03 12.08 -0.44
CA ASP A 120 -25.06 11.04 -0.31
C ASP A 120 -26.44 11.66 -0.55
N ARG A 121 -27.10 11.20 -1.62
CA ARG A 121 -28.46 11.63 -1.98
C ARG A 121 -29.55 10.90 -1.20
N GLY A 122 -29.17 10.05 -0.27
CA GLY A 122 -30.07 9.21 0.49
C GLY A 122 -30.22 7.79 -0.05
N GLU A 123 -30.97 6.99 0.68
CA GLU A 123 -31.16 5.58 0.39
C GLU A 123 -31.74 5.35 -1.02
N GLY A 124 -31.11 4.44 -1.78
CA GLY A 124 -31.51 4.11 -3.15
C GLY A 124 -31.13 5.13 -4.23
N ALA A 125 -30.70 6.34 -3.87
CA ALA A 125 -30.32 7.38 -4.84
C ALA A 125 -28.80 7.41 -5.13
N GLY A 126 -27.97 6.76 -4.28
CA GLY A 126 -26.52 6.69 -4.44
C GLY A 126 -25.78 7.95 -4.01
N VAL A 127 -24.49 7.98 -4.28
CA VAL A 127 -23.58 9.06 -3.92
C VAL A 127 -23.12 9.80 -5.18
N ASP A 128 -23.31 11.14 -5.22
CA ASP A 128 -22.71 11.99 -6.23
C ASP A 128 -21.18 11.99 -6.04
N ARG A 129 -20.43 11.88 -7.12
CA ARG A 129 -18.96 11.91 -7.16
C ARG A 129 -18.54 13.06 -8.04
N ILE A 130 -18.09 14.14 -7.43
CA ILE A 130 -17.90 15.41 -8.12
C ILE A 130 -16.46 15.87 -7.97
N SER A 131 -15.83 16.20 -9.08
CA SER A 131 -14.54 16.89 -9.13
C SER A 131 -14.76 18.37 -9.40
N VAL A 132 -14.44 19.22 -8.42
CA VAL A 132 -14.55 20.67 -8.58
C VAL A 132 -13.34 21.19 -9.34
N GLY A 133 -13.47 21.30 -10.66
CA GLY A 133 -12.37 21.69 -11.52
C GLY A 133 -12.57 21.30 -13.00
N ARG A 134 -11.60 20.60 -13.57
CA ARG A 134 -11.61 20.24 -15.00
C ARG A 134 -11.29 18.76 -15.28
N PHE A 135 -10.89 17.98 -14.30
CA PHE A 135 -10.47 16.58 -14.46
C PHE A 135 -11.57 15.64 -13.94
N ASP A 136 -11.95 14.68 -14.76
CA ASP A 136 -12.94 13.65 -14.44
C ASP A 136 -12.31 12.34 -13.92
N TYR A 137 -10.97 12.27 -13.90
CA TYR A 137 -10.20 11.09 -13.48
C TYR A 137 -10.65 9.81 -14.21
N ASP A 138 -10.60 9.87 -15.54
CA ASP A 138 -10.98 8.79 -16.46
C ASP A 138 -12.46 8.35 -16.29
N GLY A 139 -13.35 9.31 -16.05
CA GLY A 139 -14.79 9.10 -15.93
C GLY A 139 -15.26 8.64 -14.53
N LEU A 140 -14.38 8.60 -13.54
CA LEU A 140 -14.76 8.26 -12.16
C LEU A 140 -15.58 9.36 -11.47
N PHE A 141 -15.43 10.61 -11.91
CA PHE A 141 -16.08 11.79 -11.33
C PHE A 141 -16.82 12.64 -12.37
N GLU A 142 -17.96 13.20 -11.97
CA GLU A 142 -18.59 14.29 -12.69
C GLU A 142 -17.80 15.59 -12.49
N VAL A 143 -17.58 16.34 -13.58
CA VAL A 143 -16.83 17.61 -13.51
C VAL A 143 -17.77 18.76 -13.22
N TYR A 144 -17.64 19.38 -12.05
CA TYR A 144 -18.25 20.67 -11.74
C TYR A 144 -17.34 21.81 -12.20
N ARG A 145 -17.63 22.35 -13.39
CA ARG A 145 -16.80 23.38 -14.03
C ARG A 145 -16.99 24.74 -13.34
N THR A 146 -15.86 25.35 -13.00
CA THR A 146 -15.83 26.66 -12.34
C THR A 146 -15.67 27.84 -13.32
N HIS A 147 -15.51 27.54 -14.62
CA HIS A 147 -15.21 28.53 -15.67
C HIS A 147 -14.03 29.46 -15.29
N ASN A 148 -14.28 30.74 -15.10
CA ASN A 148 -13.28 31.74 -14.70
C ASN A 148 -13.19 31.95 -13.19
N ASP A 149 -14.05 31.29 -12.41
CA ASP A 149 -14.06 31.40 -10.95
C ASP A 149 -12.99 30.51 -10.31
N SER A 150 -12.61 30.82 -9.08
CA SER A 150 -11.77 29.93 -8.30
C SER A 150 -12.51 28.62 -7.95
N GLN A 151 -11.75 27.52 -7.74
CA GLN A 151 -12.34 26.24 -7.32
C GLN A 151 -13.17 26.40 -6.03
N TYR A 152 -12.77 27.24 -5.10
CA TYR A 152 -13.51 27.47 -3.85
C TYR A 152 -14.83 28.20 -4.05
N VAL A 153 -14.92 29.12 -5.04
CA VAL A 153 -16.22 29.72 -5.43
C VAL A 153 -17.15 28.66 -5.99
N GLY A 154 -16.62 27.78 -6.84
CA GLY A 154 -17.38 26.63 -7.36
C GLY A 154 -17.81 25.66 -6.27
N LEU A 155 -16.90 25.33 -5.36
CA LEU A 155 -17.22 24.47 -4.21
C LEU A 155 -18.33 25.04 -3.35
N ARG A 156 -18.27 26.35 -3.02
CA ARG A 156 -19.32 27.01 -2.25
C ARG A 156 -20.69 26.88 -2.92
N ARG A 157 -20.79 27.15 -4.22
CA ARG A 157 -22.03 27.00 -4.99
C ARG A 157 -22.55 25.57 -4.93
N LEU A 158 -21.66 24.58 -5.12
CA LEU A 158 -22.04 23.18 -5.04
C LEU A 158 -22.59 22.80 -3.66
N VAL A 159 -21.95 23.27 -2.58
CA VAL A 159 -22.42 23.03 -1.21
C VAL A 159 -23.75 23.72 -0.95
N GLU A 160 -23.95 24.96 -1.46
CA GLU A 160 -25.24 25.67 -1.39
C GLU A 160 -26.35 24.92 -2.14
N GLU A 161 -26.07 24.39 -3.34
CA GLU A 161 -27.00 23.61 -4.16
C GLU A 161 -27.41 22.29 -3.52
N ARG A 162 -26.48 21.60 -2.87
CA ARG A 162 -26.69 20.27 -2.24
C ARG A 162 -27.20 20.38 -0.81
N ALA A 163 -26.97 21.52 -0.14
CA ALA A 163 -27.39 21.84 1.20
C ALA A 163 -27.16 20.74 2.25
N PRO A 164 -25.94 20.13 2.34
CA PRO A 164 -25.66 19.05 3.27
C PRO A 164 -25.84 19.52 4.72
N ARG A 165 -26.23 18.61 5.59
CA ARG A 165 -26.36 18.88 7.03
C ARG A 165 -25.03 18.75 7.75
N ARG A 166 -24.18 17.79 7.32
CA ARG A 166 -22.88 17.47 7.92
C ARG A 166 -21.83 17.26 6.84
N ILE A 167 -20.78 18.09 6.89
CA ILE A 167 -19.69 18.12 5.92
C ILE A 167 -18.45 17.53 6.58
N GLY A 168 -17.99 16.36 6.10
CA GLY A 168 -16.76 15.73 6.54
C GLY A 168 -15.54 16.29 5.78
N ILE A 169 -14.44 16.52 6.49
CA ILE A 169 -13.13 16.89 5.95
C ILE A 169 -12.03 16.06 6.62
N ASP A 170 -10.93 15.84 5.93
CA ASP A 170 -9.86 14.96 6.41
C ASP A 170 -8.92 15.70 7.36
N VAL A 171 -9.35 15.79 8.63
CA VAL A 171 -8.57 16.30 9.78
C VAL A 171 -8.69 15.33 10.94
N SER A 172 -7.55 14.98 11.56
CA SER A 172 -7.46 13.99 12.63
C SER A 172 -6.26 14.26 13.53
N ASP A 173 -6.42 14.03 14.83
CA ASP A 173 -5.33 14.05 15.81
C ASP A 173 -4.65 12.66 15.96
N ALA A 174 -5.34 11.57 15.54
CA ALA A 174 -4.91 10.20 15.79
C ALA A 174 -4.44 9.46 14.53
N TRP A 175 -5.04 9.76 13.38
CA TRP A 175 -4.85 9.01 12.15
C TRP A 175 -4.27 9.88 11.04
N ASN A 176 -2.96 9.76 10.79
CA ASN A 176 -2.27 10.48 9.70
C ASN A 176 -2.96 10.29 8.34
N HIS A 177 -3.60 9.12 8.12
CA HIS A 177 -4.32 8.79 6.89
C HIS A 177 -5.63 9.57 6.74
N ALA A 178 -6.14 10.16 7.79
CA ALA A 178 -7.35 10.97 7.83
C ALA A 178 -7.07 12.45 8.11
N ASP A 179 -5.78 12.86 8.06
CA ASP A 179 -5.30 14.23 8.30
C ASP A 179 -4.59 14.81 7.06
N GLY A 180 -5.19 14.60 5.90
CA GLY A 180 -4.61 15.04 4.62
C GLY A 180 -4.90 16.48 4.24
N LEU A 181 -5.86 17.15 4.90
CA LEU A 181 -6.21 18.54 4.63
C LEU A 181 -5.16 19.48 5.22
N THR A 182 -4.36 20.11 4.35
CA THR A 182 -3.34 21.05 4.83
C THR A 182 -3.97 22.27 5.50
N HIS A 183 -3.27 22.82 6.50
CA HIS A 183 -3.73 23.99 7.25
C HIS A 183 -4.15 25.16 6.35
N SER A 184 -3.39 25.47 5.30
CA SER A 184 -3.73 26.57 4.38
C SER A 184 -4.98 26.29 3.53
N GLU A 185 -5.25 25.03 3.21
CA GLU A 185 -6.49 24.64 2.49
C GLU A 185 -7.68 24.59 3.46
N TYR A 186 -7.48 24.21 4.71
CA TYR A 186 -8.51 24.31 5.76
C TYR A 186 -9.01 25.75 5.92
N LEU A 187 -8.11 26.73 6.04
CA LEU A 187 -8.47 28.14 6.17
C LEU A 187 -9.24 28.65 4.95
N ARG A 188 -8.80 28.30 3.73
CA ARG A 188 -9.49 28.69 2.48
C ARG A 188 -10.85 28.01 2.32
N LEU A 189 -10.93 26.74 2.73
CA LEU A 189 -12.18 25.97 2.71
C LEU A 189 -13.24 26.62 3.63
N THR A 190 -12.87 26.84 4.88
CA THR A 190 -13.78 27.43 5.88
C THR A 190 -14.19 28.87 5.54
N GLU A 191 -13.24 29.69 5.03
CA GLU A 191 -13.56 31.03 4.50
C GLU A 191 -14.54 30.95 3.32
N ALA A 192 -14.34 30.03 2.38
CA ALA A 192 -15.21 29.87 1.22
C ALA A 192 -16.61 29.40 1.60
N LEU A 193 -16.73 28.49 2.56
CA LEU A 193 -18.02 27.98 3.03
C LEU A 193 -18.82 29.02 3.82
N GLY A 194 -18.15 30.01 4.44
CA GLY A 194 -18.81 31.05 5.23
C GLY A 194 -19.67 30.45 6.34
N PRO A 195 -20.98 30.81 6.48
CA PRO A 195 -21.85 30.25 7.53
C PRO A 195 -22.01 28.72 7.49
N MET A 196 -21.82 28.09 6.32
CA MET A 196 -21.89 26.62 6.22
C MET A 196 -20.69 25.93 6.85
N ALA A 197 -19.61 26.65 7.18
CA ALA A 197 -18.48 26.10 7.91
C ALA A 197 -18.87 25.55 9.30
N GLU A 198 -19.98 25.99 9.89
CA GLU A 198 -20.53 25.44 11.13
C GLU A 198 -20.99 23.97 10.99
N ARG A 199 -21.19 23.48 9.77
CA ARG A 199 -21.57 22.09 9.47
C ARG A 199 -20.36 21.18 9.27
N VAL A 200 -19.15 21.76 9.25
CA VAL A 200 -17.89 21.02 9.04
C VAL A 200 -17.53 20.21 10.28
N THR A 201 -17.13 18.97 10.05
CA THR A 201 -16.65 18.06 11.09
C THR A 201 -15.50 17.20 10.55
N SER A 202 -14.73 16.58 11.44
CA SER A 202 -13.77 15.57 11.03
C SER A 202 -14.45 14.41 10.30
N ALA A 203 -13.85 13.94 9.21
CA ALA A 203 -14.21 12.72 8.50
C ALA A 203 -13.33 11.53 8.94
N GLU A 204 -12.63 11.61 10.07
CA GLU A 204 -11.67 10.61 10.53
C GLU A 204 -12.22 9.19 10.42
N GLU A 205 -13.39 8.91 11.01
CA GLU A 205 -13.99 7.57 10.97
C GLU A 205 -14.35 7.12 9.55
N LEU A 206 -14.82 8.02 8.71
CA LEU A 206 -15.14 7.73 7.31
C LEU A 206 -13.86 7.43 6.51
N ALA A 207 -12.83 8.26 6.65
CA ALA A 207 -11.56 8.11 5.94
C ALA A 207 -10.84 6.83 6.36
N VAL A 208 -10.77 6.54 7.67
CA VAL A 208 -10.18 5.30 8.19
C VAL A 208 -10.95 4.09 7.69
N ALA A 209 -12.28 4.08 7.83
CA ALA A 209 -13.11 2.96 7.38
C ALA A 209 -13.05 2.77 5.85
N TRP A 210 -12.97 3.84 5.06
CA TRP A 210 -12.75 3.78 3.62
C TRP A 210 -11.44 3.07 3.25
N LEU A 211 -10.34 3.39 3.94
CA LEU A 211 -9.04 2.76 3.69
C LEU A 211 -8.96 1.34 4.25
N GLU A 212 -9.65 1.06 5.36
CA GLU A 212 -9.63 -0.21 6.07
C GLU A 212 -10.48 -1.29 5.40
N ARG A 213 -11.74 -0.97 5.02
CA ARG A 213 -12.70 -1.93 4.43
C ARG A 213 -12.32 -2.32 3.01
N LYS A 214 -12.31 -3.60 2.73
CA LYS A 214 -11.95 -4.18 1.43
C LYS A 214 -13.13 -4.91 0.80
N LEU A 215 -13.10 -5.05 -0.54
CA LEU A 215 -14.05 -5.90 -1.28
C LEU A 215 -13.48 -7.32 -1.44
N PRO A 216 -14.34 -8.35 -1.59
CA PRO A 216 -13.88 -9.69 -1.94
C PRO A 216 -13.08 -9.72 -3.26
N SER A 217 -13.43 -8.87 -4.23
CA SER A 217 -12.68 -8.68 -5.48
C SER A 217 -11.27 -8.14 -5.24
N GLU A 218 -11.10 -7.22 -4.27
CA GLU A 218 -9.79 -6.70 -3.86
C GLU A 218 -8.92 -7.78 -3.23
N THR A 219 -9.48 -8.63 -2.37
CA THR A 219 -8.73 -9.73 -1.73
C THR A 219 -8.21 -10.74 -2.76
N LYS A 220 -8.97 -11.02 -3.83
CA LYS A 220 -8.48 -11.85 -4.95
C LYS A 220 -7.31 -11.21 -5.68
N LEU A 221 -7.38 -9.90 -5.96
CA LEU A 221 -6.29 -9.15 -6.58
C LEU A 221 -5.07 -9.09 -5.66
N TYR A 222 -5.28 -8.89 -4.39
CA TYR A 222 -4.20 -8.79 -3.42
C TYR A 222 -3.44 -10.11 -3.26
N ARG A 223 -4.10 -11.26 -3.35
CA ARG A 223 -3.44 -12.56 -3.40
C ARG A 223 -2.45 -12.67 -4.56
N TYR A 224 -2.79 -12.12 -5.71
CA TYR A 224 -1.84 -12.07 -6.83
C TYR A 224 -0.63 -11.18 -6.52
N VAL A 225 -0.85 -10.01 -5.89
CA VAL A 225 0.24 -9.11 -5.48
C VAL A 225 1.17 -9.80 -4.48
N MET A 226 0.61 -10.49 -3.47
CA MET A 226 1.38 -11.25 -2.49
C MET A 226 2.24 -12.35 -3.12
N ARG A 227 1.72 -13.11 -4.09
CA ARG A 227 2.49 -14.12 -4.83
C ARG A 227 3.71 -13.53 -5.52
N VAL A 228 3.58 -12.32 -6.08
CA VAL A 228 4.72 -11.63 -6.70
C VAL A 228 5.76 -11.27 -5.65
N ALA A 229 5.36 -10.77 -4.47
CA ALA A 229 6.28 -10.49 -3.37
C ALA A 229 7.01 -11.76 -2.90
N HIS A 230 6.26 -12.84 -2.63
CA HIS A 230 6.82 -14.13 -2.23
C HIS A 230 7.78 -14.71 -3.28
N GLN A 231 7.51 -14.53 -4.58
CA GLN A 231 8.42 -14.96 -5.64
C GLN A 231 9.74 -14.21 -5.59
N VAL A 232 9.74 -12.89 -5.36
CA VAL A 232 10.97 -12.10 -5.24
C VAL A 232 11.79 -12.57 -4.03
N ILE A 233 11.15 -12.84 -2.89
CA ILE A 233 11.83 -13.38 -1.70
C ILE A 233 12.44 -14.75 -2.01
N ALA A 234 11.71 -15.65 -2.66
CA ALA A 234 12.19 -16.99 -3.02
C ALA A 234 13.37 -16.94 -4.00
N GLU A 235 13.37 -15.99 -4.95
CA GLU A 235 14.50 -15.75 -5.85
C GLU A 235 15.71 -15.20 -5.06
N ALA A 236 15.50 -14.22 -4.18
CA ALA A 236 16.53 -13.60 -3.34
C ALA A 236 17.19 -14.63 -2.42
N PHE A 237 16.42 -15.48 -1.76
CA PHE A 237 16.88 -16.52 -0.85
C PHE A 237 17.21 -17.84 -1.57
N SER A 238 17.93 -17.73 -2.70
CA SER A 238 18.38 -18.87 -3.49
C SER A 238 19.84 -18.74 -3.91
N ASN A 239 20.43 -19.85 -4.39
CA ASN A 239 21.78 -19.85 -4.94
C ASN A 239 21.90 -19.11 -6.29
N ALA A 240 20.81 -18.63 -6.87
CA ALA A 240 20.86 -17.74 -8.04
C ALA A 240 21.32 -16.33 -7.64
N VAL A 241 21.12 -15.92 -6.39
CA VAL A 241 21.48 -14.60 -5.86
C VAL A 241 22.59 -14.70 -4.82
N ILE A 242 22.52 -15.66 -3.89
CA ILE A 242 23.45 -15.78 -2.77
C ILE A 242 24.51 -16.84 -3.07
N VAL A 243 25.78 -16.41 -3.11
CA VAL A 243 26.97 -17.25 -3.14
C VAL A 243 27.65 -17.12 -1.78
N PRO A 244 27.51 -18.12 -0.87
CA PRO A 244 28.13 -18.07 0.45
C PRO A 244 29.63 -17.80 0.40
N GLY A 245 30.14 -16.93 1.27
CA GLY A 245 31.54 -16.49 1.29
C GLY A 245 31.85 -15.35 0.30
N THR A 246 30.85 -14.87 -0.47
CA THR A 246 31.09 -13.82 -1.49
C THR A 246 30.00 -12.73 -1.41
N THR A 247 28.71 -13.10 -1.47
CA THR A 247 27.58 -12.18 -1.47
C THR A 247 27.40 -11.56 -0.08
N THR A 248 27.18 -10.26 -0.01
CA THR A 248 26.87 -9.54 1.23
C THR A 248 25.35 -9.37 1.41
N ASP A 249 24.92 -9.05 2.63
CA ASP A 249 23.54 -8.62 2.93
C ASP A 249 23.12 -7.45 2.03
N VAL A 250 23.96 -6.42 1.89
CA VAL A 250 23.72 -5.24 1.06
C VAL A 250 23.56 -5.59 -0.43
N ASP A 251 24.33 -6.58 -0.94
CA ASP A 251 24.16 -7.04 -2.32
C ASP A 251 22.76 -7.62 -2.56
N VAL A 252 22.23 -8.39 -1.59
CA VAL A 252 20.90 -8.98 -1.68
C VAL A 252 19.81 -7.91 -1.61
N GLU A 253 19.93 -6.93 -0.70
CA GLU A 253 19.01 -5.79 -0.58
C GLU A 253 18.90 -5.02 -1.91
N TRP A 254 20.03 -4.67 -2.52
CA TRP A 254 20.04 -3.99 -3.82
C TRP A 254 19.55 -4.87 -4.95
N TRP A 255 19.81 -6.18 -4.92
CA TRP A 255 19.27 -7.12 -5.90
C TRP A 255 17.72 -7.15 -5.82
N MET A 256 17.15 -7.27 -4.61
CA MET A 256 15.69 -7.25 -4.42
C MET A 256 15.08 -5.96 -4.94
N ARG A 257 15.69 -4.82 -4.64
CA ARG A 257 15.23 -3.51 -5.10
C ARG A 257 15.29 -3.39 -6.63
N GLN A 258 16.39 -3.85 -7.24
CA GLN A 258 16.55 -3.85 -8.69
C GLN A 258 15.53 -4.77 -9.36
N ARG A 259 15.29 -5.94 -8.78
CA ARG A 259 14.33 -6.93 -9.29
C ARG A 259 12.91 -6.38 -9.36
N VAL A 260 12.46 -5.69 -8.33
CA VAL A 260 11.16 -5.01 -8.30
C VAL A 260 11.05 -3.92 -9.39
N ALA A 261 12.10 -3.13 -9.58
CA ALA A 261 12.16 -2.10 -10.61
C ALA A 261 12.10 -2.71 -12.03
N GLU A 262 12.79 -3.81 -12.28
CA GLU A 262 12.74 -4.56 -13.55
C GLU A 262 11.35 -5.11 -13.87
N MET A 263 10.59 -5.47 -12.85
CA MET A 263 9.18 -5.87 -12.98
C MET A 263 8.25 -4.68 -13.23
N GLY A 264 8.74 -3.43 -13.17
CA GLY A 264 7.93 -2.21 -13.29
C GLY A 264 7.02 -1.97 -12.09
N LEU A 265 7.39 -2.46 -10.91
CA LEU A 265 6.64 -2.33 -9.67
C LEU A 265 7.25 -1.26 -8.75
N GLY A 266 6.47 -0.79 -7.79
CA GLY A 266 6.92 0.13 -6.74
C GLY A 266 7.36 -0.60 -5.47
N GLN A 267 8.04 0.16 -4.60
CA GLN A 267 8.33 -0.21 -3.22
C GLN A 267 7.95 0.95 -2.31
N TRP A 268 7.65 0.68 -1.06
CA TRP A 268 7.32 1.72 -0.09
C TRP A 268 8.37 1.84 1.03
N PHE A 269 9.29 0.88 1.13
CA PHE A 269 10.51 0.95 1.93
C PHE A 269 11.66 0.21 1.24
N HIS A 270 12.89 0.42 1.74
CA HIS A 270 14.07 -0.31 1.27
C HIS A 270 14.11 -1.68 1.95
N PRO A 271 14.24 -2.80 1.22
CA PRO A 271 14.31 -4.12 1.82
C PRO A 271 15.50 -4.22 2.77
N SER A 272 15.40 -5.03 3.80
CA SER A 272 16.48 -5.32 4.71
C SER A 272 16.87 -6.79 4.69
N ILE A 273 18.17 -7.07 4.83
CA ILE A 273 18.71 -8.42 5.06
C ILE A 273 19.48 -8.42 6.37
N ASN A 274 18.96 -9.12 7.37
CA ASN A 274 19.59 -9.25 8.66
C ASN A 274 20.23 -10.62 8.79
N ILE A 275 21.49 -10.67 9.23
CA ILE A 275 22.24 -11.90 9.44
C ILE A 275 22.29 -12.20 10.93
N GLN A 276 21.96 -13.43 11.31
CA GLN A 276 22.27 -13.96 12.64
C GLN A 276 23.26 -15.13 12.47
N ARG A 277 24.39 -15.08 13.19
CA ARG A 277 25.50 -16.00 13.08
C ARG A 277 25.84 -16.60 14.44
N ARG A 278 26.16 -17.89 14.46
CA ARG A 278 26.69 -18.54 15.66
C ARG A 278 28.00 -17.85 16.12
N GLY A 279 27.99 -17.38 17.38
CA GLY A 279 29.13 -16.63 17.94
C GLY A 279 29.10 -15.14 17.69
N GLY A 280 28.05 -14.62 16.99
CA GLY A 280 27.87 -13.20 16.69
C GLY A 280 28.51 -12.75 15.37
N LEU A 281 28.24 -11.49 15.04
CA LEU A 281 28.81 -10.79 13.89
C LEU A 281 29.93 -9.84 14.35
N PRO A 282 30.77 -9.38 13.42
CA PRO A 282 31.73 -8.31 13.69
C PRO A 282 31.02 -7.04 14.18
N ASP A 283 31.57 -6.39 15.20
CA ASP A 283 31.12 -5.10 15.67
C ASP A 283 32.34 -4.16 15.76
N PRO A 284 32.40 -3.02 15.01
CA PRO A 284 31.33 -2.54 14.12
C PRO A 284 31.16 -3.38 12.85
N ALA A 285 29.95 -3.31 12.25
CA ALA A 285 29.66 -3.95 10.97
C ALA A 285 30.56 -3.41 9.84
N PRO A 286 30.97 -4.25 8.86
CA PRO A 286 31.78 -3.80 7.73
C PRO A 286 31.05 -2.73 6.91
N PRO A 287 31.76 -1.70 6.38
CA PRO A 287 31.14 -0.55 5.71
C PRO A 287 30.46 -0.88 4.37
N HIS A 288 30.73 -2.06 3.80
CA HIS A 288 30.16 -2.52 2.53
C HIS A 288 29.23 -3.74 2.71
N GLY A 289 28.73 -3.93 3.91
CA GLY A 289 27.89 -5.06 4.27
C GLY A 289 28.68 -6.25 4.82
N THR A 290 27.93 -7.18 5.40
CA THR A 290 28.46 -8.41 5.99
C THR A 290 28.38 -9.55 4.99
N VAL A 291 29.50 -10.22 4.72
CA VAL A 291 29.51 -11.40 3.85
C VAL A 291 28.68 -12.51 4.48
N ILE A 292 27.75 -13.06 3.70
CA ILE A 292 26.90 -14.19 4.09
C ILE A 292 27.73 -15.47 4.06
N GLU A 293 27.76 -16.17 5.19
CA GLU A 293 28.57 -17.36 5.38
C GLU A 293 27.72 -18.62 5.59
N ARG A 294 28.34 -19.79 5.40
CA ARG A 294 27.66 -21.05 5.71
C ARG A 294 27.37 -21.19 7.20
N GLY A 295 26.11 -21.50 7.51
CA GLY A 295 25.59 -21.60 8.88
C GLY A 295 24.93 -20.32 9.38
N ASP A 296 24.84 -19.27 8.56
CA ASP A 296 24.09 -18.07 8.88
C ASP A 296 22.59 -18.33 8.75
N MET A 297 21.82 -17.73 9.65
CA MET A 297 20.40 -17.52 9.51
C MET A 297 20.19 -16.10 8.94
N LEU A 298 19.45 -16.00 7.87
CA LEU A 298 19.09 -14.74 7.23
C LEU A 298 17.63 -14.43 7.52
N HIS A 299 17.33 -13.13 7.59
CA HIS A 299 15.98 -12.61 7.72
C HIS A 299 15.84 -11.45 6.73
N THR A 300 14.74 -11.38 6.01
CA THR A 300 14.38 -10.23 5.18
C THR A 300 13.11 -9.60 5.68
N ASP A 301 13.03 -8.28 5.52
CA ASP A 301 11.82 -7.48 5.59
C ASP A 301 11.64 -6.83 4.22
N PHE A 302 10.49 -7.09 3.56
CA PHE A 302 10.30 -6.79 2.15
C PHE A 302 8.86 -6.52 1.79
N GLY A 303 8.65 -5.43 1.04
CA GLY A 303 7.34 -5.07 0.50
C GLY A 303 7.40 -4.50 -0.92
N ILE A 304 6.35 -4.73 -1.69
CA ILE A 304 6.15 -4.15 -3.02
C ILE A 304 4.89 -3.30 -3.07
N VAL A 305 4.78 -2.45 -4.09
CA VAL A 305 3.55 -1.73 -4.43
C VAL A 305 3.12 -2.13 -5.83
N MET A 306 1.93 -2.71 -5.93
CA MET A 306 1.32 -3.12 -7.19
C MET A 306 -0.20 -2.95 -7.12
N LEU A 307 -0.84 -2.52 -8.21
CA LEU A 307 -2.29 -2.26 -8.26
C LEU A 307 -2.78 -1.23 -7.21
N GLY A 308 -1.88 -0.39 -6.72
CA GLY A 308 -2.16 0.56 -5.64
C GLY A 308 -2.21 -0.07 -4.24
N TYR A 309 -1.81 -1.33 -4.09
CA TYR A 309 -1.65 -2.00 -2.79
C TYR A 309 -0.18 -2.15 -2.42
N ALA A 310 0.13 -1.93 -1.16
CA ALA A 310 1.40 -2.28 -0.55
C ALA A 310 1.31 -3.67 0.08
N THR A 311 2.40 -4.46 0.03
CA THR A 311 2.57 -5.71 0.79
C THR A 311 3.63 -5.53 1.85
N ASP A 312 3.60 -6.37 2.88
CA ASP A 312 4.63 -6.47 3.89
C ASP A 312 4.88 -7.91 4.31
N THR A 313 6.15 -8.33 4.31
CA THR A 313 6.49 -9.73 4.56
C THR A 313 7.88 -9.86 5.17
N GLN A 314 8.00 -10.66 6.23
CA GLN A 314 9.29 -11.05 6.80
C GLN A 314 9.45 -12.56 6.74
N HIS A 315 10.51 -13.00 6.04
CA HIS A 315 10.87 -14.40 5.88
C HIS A 315 12.31 -14.68 6.32
N ASN A 316 12.57 -15.96 6.58
CA ASN A 316 13.88 -16.44 7.04
C ASN A 316 14.49 -17.46 6.09
N ALA A 317 15.82 -17.43 5.95
CA ALA A 317 16.60 -18.42 5.22
C ALA A 317 17.71 -18.97 6.10
N TYR A 318 18.21 -20.14 5.75
CA TYR A 318 19.40 -20.75 6.37
C TYR A 318 20.41 -21.15 5.30
N VAL A 319 21.67 -20.77 5.51
CA VAL A 319 22.77 -21.10 4.62
C VAL A 319 23.41 -22.41 5.07
N LEU A 320 23.14 -23.49 4.33
CA LEU A 320 23.57 -24.85 4.67
C LEU A 320 25.09 -24.97 4.79
N ARG A 321 25.56 -25.65 5.85
CA ARG A 321 26.94 -26.13 5.95
C ARG A 321 27.15 -27.39 5.09
N PRO A 322 28.37 -27.73 4.77
CA PRO A 322 28.67 -28.99 4.05
C PRO A 322 28.05 -30.18 4.77
N GLY A 323 27.25 -30.98 4.07
CA GLY A 323 26.61 -32.19 4.59
C GLY A 323 25.25 -31.96 5.26
N GLU A 324 24.84 -30.71 5.48
CA GLU A 324 23.49 -30.40 5.98
C GLU A 324 22.43 -30.47 4.87
N THR A 325 21.22 -30.93 5.23
CA THR A 325 20.06 -31.03 4.33
C THR A 325 18.91 -30.13 4.78
N GLY A 326 19.01 -29.51 5.94
CA GLY A 326 18.04 -28.60 6.55
C GLY A 326 18.66 -27.71 7.60
N ALA A 327 17.93 -26.78 8.13
CA ALA A 327 18.36 -25.97 9.27
C ALA A 327 18.47 -26.81 10.54
N PRO A 328 19.34 -26.43 11.51
CA PRO A 328 19.39 -27.06 12.84
C PRO A 328 18.04 -27.07 13.53
N GLU A 329 17.77 -28.12 14.30
CA GLU A 329 16.46 -28.31 14.97
C GLU A 329 16.09 -27.13 15.89
N GLY A 330 17.06 -26.52 16.57
CA GLY A 330 16.80 -25.35 17.41
C GLY A 330 16.33 -24.12 16.61
N LEU A 331 16.80 -23.95 15.35
CA LEU A 331 16.32 -22.91 14.45
C LEU A 331 14.90 -23.23 13.96
N GLU A 332 14.65 -24.47 13.54
CA GLU A 332 13.32 -24.94 13.13
C GLU A 332 12.29 -24.79 14.28
N ALA A 333 12.67 -25.09 15.50
CA ALA A 333 11.82 -24.91 16.69
C ALA A 333 11.50 -23.43 16.94
N GLY A 334 12.45 -22.53 16.75
CA GLY A 334 12.23 -21.10 16.87
C GLY A 334 11.26 -20.56 15.81
N LEU A 335 11.38 -21.01 14.55
CA LEU A 335 10.46 -20.66 13.47
C LEU A 335 9.05 -21.17 13.78
N ARG A 336 8.91 -22.41 14.31
CA ARG A 336 7.60 -22.94 14.75
C ARG A 336 7.00 -22.14 15.90
N ALA A 337 7.82 -21.67 16.85
CA ALA A 337 7.35 -20.81 17.93
C ALA A 337 6.84 -19.46 17.42
N ALA A 338 7.50 -18.85 16.43
CA ALA A 338 7.01 -17.62 15.78
C ALA A 338 5.70 -17.86 15.01
N ASN A 339 5.55 -18.98 14.30
CA ASN A 339 4.29 -19.38 13.67
C ASN A 339 3.17 -19.57 14.71
N ARG A 340 3.48 -20.19 15.88
CA ARG A 340 2.49 -20.34 16.96
C ARG A 340 2.06 -18.96 17.49
N LEU A 341 2.97 -18.00 17.59
CA LEU A 341 2.64 -16.64 18.02
C LEU A 341 1.74 -15.93 17.01
N GLN A 342 1.94 -16.15 15.69
CA GLN A 342 0.99 -15.68 14.66
C GLN A 342 -0.40 -16.26 14.87
N ASP A 343 -0.50 -17.57 15.12
CA ASP A 343 -1.79 -18.22 15.39
C ASP A 343 -2.48 -17.60 16.61
N LEU A 344 -1.75 -17.42 17.72
CA LEU A 344 -2.28 -16.78 18.94
C LEU A 344 -2.76 -15.34 18.67
N THR A 345 -2.01 -14.58 17.89
CA THR A 345 -2.38 -13.21 17.56
C THR A 345 -3.71 -13.19 16.80
N MET A 346 -3.86 -14.03 15.79
CA MET A 346 -5.10 -14.15 15.01
C MET A 346 -6.26 -14.73 15.82
N GLU A 347 -6.02 -15.68 16.75
CA GLU A 347 -7.03 -16.23 17.64
C GLU A 347 -7.68 -15.16 18.54
N HIS A 348 -6.92 -14.13 18.92
CA HIS A 348 -7.40 -13.05 19.80
C HIS A 348 -7.87 -11.80 19.04
N ALA A 349 -7.38 -11.56 17.84
CA ALA A 349 -7.81 -10.45 16.97
C ALA A 349 -9.15 -10.81 16.28
N ARG A 350 -10.27 -10.58 16.97
CA ARG A 350 -11.62 -10.94 16.51
C ARG A 350 -12.45 -9.70 16.23
N ILE A 351 -13.45 -9.84 15.38
CA ILE A 351 -14.43 -8.76 15.14
C ILE A 351 -14.96 -8.24 16.47
N GLY A 352 -14.90 -6.93 16.65
CA GLY A 352 -15.35 -6.22 17.85
C GLY A 352 -14.34 -6.19 19.00
N ALA A 353 -13.29 -7.02 19.00
CA ALA A 353 -12.16 -6.85 19.92
C ALA A 353 -11.29 -5.68 19.45
N THR A 354 -10.65 -4.99 20.38
CA THR A 354 -9.69 -3.93 20.04
C THR A 354 -8.28 -4.50 19.81
N GLY A 355 -7.42 -3.73 19.12
CA GLY A 355 -6.02 -4.11 18.95
C GLY A 355 -5.30 -4.31 20.29
N ASN A 356 -5.60 -3.48 21.29
CA ASN A 356 -5.03 -3.55 22.63
C ASN A 356 -5.51 -4.82 23.40
N GLU A 357 -6.78 -5.19 23.27
CA GLU A 357 -7.31 -6.43 23.86
C GLU A 357 -6.66 -7.67 23.24
N ALA A 358 -6.54 -7.70 21.91
CA ALA A 358 -5.87 -8.76 21.17
C ALA A 358 -4.39 -8.90 21.58
N LEU A 359 -3.65 -7.79 21.64
CA LEU A 359 -2.26 -7.74 22.11
C LEU A 359 -2.10 -8.34 23.49
N ALA A 360 -2.88 -7.81 24.46
CA ALA A 360 -2.79 -8.24 25.84
C ALA A 360 -3.10 -9.73 26.02
N ALA A 361 -4.07 -10.25 25.27
CA ALA A 361 -4.46 -11.66 25.34
C ALA A 361 -3.41 -12.57 24.68
N ALA A 362 -2.94 -12.24 23.49
CA ALA A 362 -1.93 -13.02 22.77
C ALA A 362 -0.59 -13.06 23.52
N LEU A 363 -0.08 -11.93 24.03
CA LEU A 363 1.14 -11.88 24.83
C LEU A 363 1.03 -12.69 26.13
N ARG A 364 -0.11 -12.63 26.81
CA ARG A 364 -0.35 -13.40 28.02
C ARG A 364 -0.27 -14.91 27.77
N GLN A 365 -0.95 -15.36 26.71
CA GLN A 365 -0.97 -16.78 26.35
C GLN A 365 0.41 -17.25 25.85
N ALA A 366 1.07 -16.50 24.99
CA ALA A 366 2.41 -16.83 24.49
C ALA A 366 3.43 -16.99 25.65
N ARG A 367 3.40 -16.08 26.63
CA ARG A 367 4.25 -16.17 27.82
C ARG A 367 3.91 -17.39 28.69
N ALA A 368 2.62 -17.75 28.81
CA ALA A 368 2.19 -18.95 29.51
C ALA A 368 2.65 -20.25 28.79
N GLU A 369 2.77 -20.20 27.45
CA GLU A 369 3.38 -21.26 26.62
C GLU A 369 4.92 -21.25 26.65
N GLY A 370 5.55 -20.37 27.45
CA GLY A 370 7.00 -20.30 27.63
C GLY A 370 7.77 -19.48 26.56
N MET A 371 7.08 -18.72 25.72
CA MET A 371 7.70 -17.88 24.70
C MET A 371 8.21 -16.56 25.29
N ASN A 372 9.20 -15.96 24.61
CA ASN A 372 9.60 -14.56 24.79
C ASN A 372 9.12 -13.75 23.57
N PRO A 373 7.84 -13.29 23.55
CA PRO A 373 7.19 -12.71 22.37
C PRO A 373 7.29 -11.20 22.31
N SER A 374 7.29 -10.66 21.10
CA SER A 374 6.97 -9.27 20.78
C SER A 374 6.02 -9.24 19.57
N ILE A 375 4.92 -8.44 19.66
CA ILE A 375 3.88 -8.33 18.63
C ILE A 375 3.76 -6.87 18.21
N TYR A 376 3.77 -6.58 16.90
CA TYR A 376 3.69 -5.21 16.38
C TYR A 376 3.00 -5.17 15.02
N CYS A 377 1.86 -5.91 14.93
CA CYS A 377 1.04 -6.03 13.72
C CYS A 377 0.33 -4.71 13.38
N HIS A 378 0.12 -4.48 12.10
CA HIS A 378 -0.57 -3.31 11.60
C HIS A 378 -1.54 -3.66 10.47
N ALA A 379 -2.50 -2.76 10.20
CA ALA A 379 -3.31 -2.86 9.00
C ALA A 379 -2.45 -2.65 7.75
N ILE A 380 -2.82 -3.30 6.63
CA ILE A 380 -2.12 -3.25 5.35
C ILE A 380 -3.11 -2.98 4.20
N GLY A 381 -2.64 -2.45 3.09
CA GLY A 381 -3.46 -2.29 1.88
C GLY A 381 -3.03 -1.14 1.00
N TYR A 382 -3.77 -0.02 0.96
CA TYR A 382 -3.40 1.16 0.16
C TYR A 382 -2.11 1.84 0.63
N HIS A 383 -1.76 1.63 1.87
CA HIS A 383 -0.51 2.03 2.50
C HIS A 383 0.11 0.80 3.16
N GLY A 384 1.42 0.78 3.34
CA GLY A 384 2.11 -0.27 4.07
C GLY A 384 1.68 -0.28 5.54
N HIS A 385 2.03 0.74 6.30
CA HIS A 385 1.41 0.98 7.61
C HIS A 385 0.06 1.65 7.40
N ALA A 386 -1.00 0.87 7.19
CA ALA A 386 -2.31 1.37 6.78
C ALA A 386 -3.20 1.80 7.97
N ALA A 387 -4.36 2.40 7.64
CA ALA A 387 -5.41 2.70 8.60
C ALA A 387 -6.11 1.41 9.06
N GLY A 388 -6.26 1.26 10.36
CA GLY A 388 -6.87 0.10 11.04
C GLY A 388 -6.22 -0.14 12.41
N PRO A 389 -6.79 -1.01 13.28
CA PRO A 389 -6.30 -1.21 14.64
C PRO A 389 -4.92 -1.87 14.67
N PRO A 390 -3.86 -1.24 15.22
CA PRO A 390 -2.58 -1.90 15.45
C PRO A 390 -2.69 -2.90 16.60
N ILE A 391 -1.94 -4.01 16.52
CA ILE A 391 -1.78 -4.98 17.61
C ILE A 391 -0.36 -4.81 18.18
N GLY A 392 -0.18 -3.85 19.08
CA GLY A 392 1.13 -3.45 19.56
C GLY A 392 1.93 -2.62 18.55
N MET A 393 3.10 -2.19 18.97
CA MET A 393 4.19 -1.61 18.20
C MET A 393 5.49 -1.99 18.89
N THR A 394 6.64 -1.88 18.24
CA THR A 394 7.93 -2.30 18.80
C THR A 394 8.19 -1.74 20.19
N ASP A 395 7.80 -0.50 20.45
CA ASP A 395 7.93 0.23 21.70
C ASP A 395 6.63 0.33 22.54
N TYR A 396 5.50 -0.19 22.03
CA TYR A 396 4.20 -0.19 22.70
C TYR A 396 3.66 -1.62 22.92
N GLN A 397 4.38 -2.42 23.74
CA GLN A 397 4.00 -3.79 24.07
C GLN A 397 2.94 -3.90 25.19
N ASN A 398 2.52 -2.78 25.78
CA ASN A 398 1.48 -2.71 26.82
C ASN A 398 0.19 -2.04 26.31
N GLY A 399 0.10 -1.75 25.04
CA GLY A 399 -1.02 -1.11 24.38
C GLY A 399 -0.63 0.15 23.61
N VAL A 400 -1.28 0.36 22.46
CA VAL A 400 -1.08 1.54 21.59
C VAL A 400 -2.15 2.57 21.94
N PRO A 401 -1.77 3.78 22.35
CA PRO A 401 -2.75 4.81 22.70
C PRO A 401 -3.66 5.16 21.51
N VAL A 402 -4.94 5.38 21.79
CA VAL A 402 -6.00 5.79 20.87
C VAL A 402 -6.22 4.79 19.73
N ARG A 403 -5.26 4.60 18.83
CA ARG A 403 -5.41 3.71 17.65
C ARG A 403 -5.61 2.25 18.02
N GLY A 404 -4.94 1.79 19.08
CA GLY A 404 -5.09 0.43 19.57
C GLY A 404 -6.46 0.12 20.21
N ASP A 405 -7.26 1.15 20.52
CA ASP A 405 -8.61 1.01 21.05
C ASP A 405 -9.68 0.88 19.94
N ARG A 406 -9.27 1.01 18.66
CA ARG A 406 -10.15 0.70 17.53
C ARG A 406 -10.45 -0.79 17.49
N ALA A 407 -11.72 -1.13 17.29
CA ALA A 407 -12.17 -2.52 17.16
C ALA A 407 -11.93 -3.05 15.74
N PHE A 408 -11.62 -4.34 15.64
CA PHE A 408 -11.54 -5.04 14.34
C PHE A 408 -12.91 -5.08 13.67
N ALA A 409 -12.94 -4.73 12.40
CA ALA A 409 -14.08 -4.87 11.51
C ALA A 409 -13.87 -6.05 10.54
N ASN A 410 -14.98 -6.55 9.96
CA ASN A 410 -14.92 -7.54 8.89
C ASN A 410 -14.38 -6.91 7.58
N ASP A 411 -13.88 -7.76 6.69
CA ASP A 411 -13.38 -7.36 5.37
C ASP A 411 -12.17 -6.40 5.47
N THR A 412 -11.21 -6.73 6.34
CA THR A 412 -9.98 -5.95 6.57
C THR A 412 -8.75 -6.82 6.36
N TRP A 413 -7.60 -6.17 6.07
CA TRP A 413 -6.31 -6.85 5.94
C TRP A 413 -5.32 -6.32 6.97
N HIS A 414 -4.52 -7.24 7.51
CA HIS A 414 -3.44 -6.91 8.45
C HIS A 414 -2.18 -7.67 8.10
N SER A 415 -1.04 -7.03 8.28
CA SER A 415 0.23 -7.71 8.38
C SER A 415 0.39 -8.25 9.79
N ILE A 416 0.55 -9.57 9.90
CA ILE A 416 0.71 -10.29 11.17
C ILE A 416 2.19 -10.38 11.49
N GLU A 417 2.71 -9.28 12.03
CA GLU A 417 4.12 -9.01 12.26
C GLU A 417 4.48 -9.20 13.74
N LEU A 418 5.54 -9.98 14.00
CA LEU A 418 5.95 -10.35 15.35
C LEU A 418 7.32 -11.03 15.40
N ASN A 419 7.84 -11.22 16.58
CA ASN A 419 9.00 -12.10 16.77
C ASN A 419 8.96 -12.88 18.10
N VAL A 420 9.72 -13.97 18.11
CA VAL A 420 10.06 -14.73 19.31
C VAL A 420 11.58 -14.77 19.46
N ARG A 421 12.07 -14.59 20.68
CA ARG A 421 13.48 -14.82 21.01
C ARG A 421 13.62 -16.14 21.75
N GLN A 422 14.55 -16.99 21.28
CA GLN A 422 14.75 -18.33 21.81
C GLN A 422 16.22 -18.71 21.80
N ALA A 423 16.67 -19.42 22.85
CA ALA A 423 17.99 -19.99 22.89
C ALA A 423 18.09 -21.19 21.91
N VAL A 424 19.14 -21.23 21.09
CA VAL A 424 19.40 -22.29 20.11
C VAL A 424 20.50 -23.19 20.63
N PRO A 425 20.19 -24.47 21.01
CA PRO A 425 21.17 -25.38 21.61
C PRO A 425 22.40 -25.63 20.71
N GLU A 426 22.21 -25.79 19.40
CA GLU A 426 23.29 -26.02 18.42
C GLU A 426 24.21 -24.82 18.28
N TRP A 427 23.76 -23.64 18.71
CA TRP A 427 24.56 -22.41 18.76
C TRP A 427 25.12 -22.14 20.18
N GLY A 428 25.16 -23.20 21.04
CA GLY A 428 25.68 -23.08 22.40
C GLY A 428 24.76 -22.33 23.37
N GLY A 429 23.45 -22.31 23.07
CA GLY A 429 22.45 -21.57 23.85
C GLY A 429 22.36 -20.07 23.52
N GLN A 430 22.98 -19.63 22.41
CA GLN A 430 22.84 -18.26 21.95
C GLN A 430 21.37 -17.93 21.69
N GLU A 431 20.91 -16.77 22.16
CA GLU A 431 19.59 -16.26 21.86
C GLU A 431 19.50 -15.81 20.40
N VAL A 432 18.49 -16.29 19.68
CA VAL A 432 18.19 -15.98 18.29
C VAL A 432 16.80 -15.38 18.21
N ARG A 433 16.64 -14.33 17.38
CA ARG A 433 15.36 -13.68 17.07
C ARG A 433 14.75 -14.35 15.85
N PHE A 434 13.53 -14.85 15.98
CA PHE A 434 12.72 -15.39 14.89
C PHE A 434 11.59 -14.41 14.59
N ALA A 435 11.78 -13.58 13.58
CA ALA A 435 10.77 -12.65 13.13
C ALA A 435 10.06 -13.21 11.90
N LEU A 436 8.75 -13.04 11.87
CA LEU A 436 7.87 -13.39 10.77
C LEU A 436 6.84 -12.30 10.55
N GLU A 437 6.47 -12.12 9.30
CA GLU A 437 5.41 -11.23 8.88
C GLU A 437 4.73 -11.78 7.64
N GLU A 438 3.38 -11.79 7.68
CA GLU A 438 2.55 -12.20 6.55
C GLU A 438 1.23 -11.46 6.56
N ASP A 439 0.77 -11.13 5.36
CA ASP A 439 -0.51 -10.47 5.18
C ASP A 439 -1.67 -11.46 5.27
N ALA A 440 -2.64 -11.14 6.11
CA ALA A 440 -3.84 -11.92 6.35
C ALA A 440 -5.11 -11.06 6.20
N ALA A 441 -6.22 -11.70 5.86
CA ALA A 441 -7.53 -11.08 5.75
C ALA A 441 -8.49 -11.60 6.80
N LEU A 442 -9.21 -10.69 7.48
CA LEU A 442 -10.32 -11.02 8.37
C LEU A 442 -11.62 -10.98 7.55
N LEU A 443 -12.08 -12.16 7.13
CA LEU A 443 -13.25 -12.32 6.26
C LEU A 443 -14.31 -13.19 6.95
N ALA A 444 -15.55 -12.73 6.98
CA ALA A 444 -16.66 -13.44 7.63
C ALA A 444 -16.33 -13.91 9.06
N GLY A 445 -15.62 -13.08 9.82
CA GLY A 445 -15.22 -13.35 11.21
C GLY A 445 -14.07 -14.33 11.37
N ARG A 446 -13.37 -14.68 10.28
CA ARG A 446 -12.26 -15.63 10.29
C ARG A 446 -11.05 -15.04 9.58
N TRP A 447 -9.87 -15.29 10.12
CA TRP A 447 -8.60 -14.99 9.47
C TRP A 447 -8.24 -16.06 8.45
N ASP A 448 -7.83 -15.60 7.28
CA ASP A 448 -7.23 -16.42 6.23
C ASP A 448 -5.96 -15.71 5.73
N TRP A 449 -4.85 -16.46 5.58
CA TRP A 449 -3.64 -15.94 4.95
C TRP A 449 -3.92 -15.57 3.50
N ILE A 450 -3.43 -14.42 3.06
CA ILE A 450 -3.68 -13.95 1.68
C ILE A 450 -3.08 -14.92 0.65
N ASP A 451 -1.82 -15.34 0.82
CA ASP A 451 -1.16 -16.32 -0.07
C ASP A 451 -0.39 -17.41 0.68
N GLY A 452 -0.70 -17.64 1.95
CA GLY A 452 0.00 -18.57 2.82
C GLY A 452 0.95 -17.86 3.78
N ARG A 453 1.77 -18.65 4.50
CA ARG A 453 2.82 -18.14 5.40
C ARG A 453 4.07 -19.02 5.33
N GLN A 454 5.20 -18.48 5.76
CA GLN A 454 6.41 -19.26 5.89
C GLN A 454 6.32 -20.26 7.04
N THR A 455 6.53 -21.57 6.76
CA THR A 455 6.54 -22.65 7.76
C THR A 455 7.87 -23.43 7.81
N GLY A 456 8.81 -23.14 6.93
CA GLY A 456 10.15 -23.70 6.87
C GLY A 456 11.13 -22.70 6.30
N PHE A 457 12.43 -22.87 6.56
CA PHE A 457 13.47 -21.99 6.03
C PHE A 457 13.65 -22.15 4.52
N TYR A 458 13.92 -21.06 3.80
CA TYR A 458 14.61 -21.16 2.52
C TYR A 458 16.01 -21.70 2.76
N LEU A 459 16.44 -22.67 1.95
CA LEU A 459 17.74 -23.34 2.12
C LEU A 459 18.71 -22.94 1.01
N ILE A 460 19.78 -22.28 1.39
CA ILE A 460 20.86 -21.81 0.50
C ILE A 460 22.03 -22.77 0.61
N ARG A 461 22.54 -23.28 -0.55
CA ARG A 461 23.59 -24.33 -0.61
C ARG A 461 24.95 -23.76 -0.98
#